data_607ad10a61ec12007d01990b458bc80d
#
_entry.id   607ad10a61ec12007d01990b458bc80d
#
_cell.length_a   1.000
_cell.length_b   1.000
_cell.length_c   1.000
_cell.angle_alpha   90.00
_cell.angle_beta   90.00
_cell.angle_gamma   90.00
#
_symmetry.space_group_name_H-M   'P 1'
#
loop_
_entity.id
_entity.type
_entity.pdbx_description
1 polymer ?
#
loop_
_entity_poly.entity_id
_entity_poly.type
_entity_poly.pdbx_seq_one_letter_code
_entity_poly.pdbx_strand_id
1 'polypeptide(L)'
;VIMGLLTILFFAPAFADENTEEVIESVTIIGSAEDLRKLPGSGQVISNEDLLKAMDTDIQKILTAVPGVYMRTEEGYGLRPNISIRGTAIERSAKVAIMEDGVLVAPSPYTSSSAYYFPTTGRIHSVEVLKGPAAVSQGPQTIGGAINLISTPIPSTNSGKFVQELGENGMMRTHAYFGGTSGNFGALVEVHEHESDGFDSIANVGGDTGFDKSDFMVKARYESGAHSLTLKMVDLDETSNQSYVGLSQASFNANPRVRYGATAYDKMMNDGEQTSLTYVGDFENFNVQFTSWQNDYHRDWFKVSDFNNDKEHGEQDDINELISDANNGSANAQAILDGQLPVEIEYKHNNRYYTNEGYQFTVNTSLGIHDLTLGYRDMEDSESRVQAHEYADQAADGSLSPLYGYIGLNNSNNRLRESSATSYYLQDTMDFGKLDVTIGYRSEDYDQRHRRWSDRAGPNLTMVRTGEADNRDTF
;
A
#
# COMPACT_ATOMS: atom_id res chain seq x y z
N VAL A 1 -17.70 16.66 8.13
CA VAL A 1 -19.17 16.58 8.25
C VAL A 1 -19.76 17.22 7.01
N ILE A 2 -19.94 16.44 5.95
CA ILE A 2 -20.84 16.83 4.84
C ILE A 2 -21.84 15.70 4.69
N MET A 3 -22.90 15.83 5.46
CA MET A 3 -24.11 15.03 5.32
C MET A 3 -25.02 15.76 4.35
N GLY A 4 -25.01 15.37 3.08
CA GLY A 4 -25.79 15.98 2.00
C GLY A 4 -26.48 14.91 1.18
N LEU A 5 -27.75 14.73 1.45
CA LEU A 5 -28.84 14.16 0.64
C LEU A 5 -28.40 13.37 -0.61
N LEU A 6 -28.30 12.06 -0.50
CA LEU A 6 -28.35 11.15 -1.65
C LEU A 6 -29.82 10.90 -1.99
N THR A 7 -30.32 11.59 -3.00
CA THR A 7 -31.66 11.29 -3.58
C THR A 7 -31.51 10.02 -4.41
N ILE A 8 -32.01 8.91 -3.90
CA ILE A 8 -32.02 7.61 -4.61
C ILE A 8 -32.96 7.72 -5.82
N LEU A 9 -32.39 7.83 -6.99
CA LEU A 9 -33.08 7.62 -8.28
C LEU A 9 -33.06 6.12 -8.58
N PHE A 10 -34.21 5.47 -8.42
CA PHE A 10 -34.43 4.10 -8.89
C PHE A 10 -34.37 4.10 -10.42
N PHE A 11 -33.31 3.54 -11.00
CA PHE A 11 -33.29 3.13 -12.39
C PHE A 11 -33.58 1.64 -12.50
N ALA A 12 -34.48 1.29 -13.44
CA ALA A 12 -34.81 -0.09 -13.77
C ALA A 12 -33.55 -0.82 -14.29
N PRO A 13 -33.42 -2.14 -14.03
CA PRO A 13 -32.27 -2.88 -14.49
C PRO A 13 -32.26 -2.96 -16.02
N ALA A 14 -31.28 -2.34 -16.66
CA ALA A 14 -30.94 -2.68 -18.03
C ALA A 14 -30.10 -3.98 -17.97
N PHE A 15 -30.63 -5.05 -18.59
CA PHE A 15 -29.83 -6.26 -18.79
C PHE A 15 -28.70 -5.93 -19.75
N ALA A 16 -27.47 -6.03 -19.27
CA ALA A 16 -26.29 -5.86 -20.11
C ALA A 16 -26.14 -7.05 -21.05
N ASP A 17 -25.90 -6.77 -22.32
CA ASP A 17 -25.58 -7.76 -23.35
C ASP A 17 -24.12 -8.22 -23.09
N GLU A 18 -23.86 -9.52 -23.02
CA GLU A 18 -22.59 -10.16 -22.62
C GLU A 18 -21.45 -10.02 -23.63
N ASN A 19 -21.57 -9.19 -24.68
CA ASN A 19 -20.56 -9.02 -25.72
C ASN A 19 -20.09 -7.56 -25.88
N THR A 20 -19.70 -6.91 -24.81
CA THR A 20 -18.93 -5.68 -24.92
C THR A 20 -17.44 -6.01 -24.97
N GLU A 21 -16.77 -5.71 -26.08
CA GLU A 21 -15.31 -5.65 -26.11
C GLU A 21 -14.86 -4.74 -24.95
N GLU A 22 -14.17 -5.33 -23.99
CA GLU A 22 -13.61 -4.64 -22.86
C GLU A 22 -12.54 -3.70 -23.42
N VAL A 23 -12.75 -2.38 -23.33
CA VAL A 23 -11.72 -1.40 -23.70
C VAL A 23 -10.61 -1.55 -22.67
N ILE A 24 -9.57 -2.27 -23.03
CA ILE A 24 -8.39 -2.45 -22.20
C ILE A 24 -7.71 -1.08 -22.12
N GLU A 25 -7.80 -0.44 -20.96
CA GLU A 25 -6.98 0.73 -20.70
C GLU A 25 -5.52 0.29 -20.81
N SER A 26 -4.70 1.03 -21.54
CA SER A 26 -3.31 0.68 -21.89
C SER A 26 -2.31 0.71 -20.72
N VAL A 27 -2.80 0.62 -19.50
CA VAL A 27 -2.02 0.57 -18.24
C VAL A 27 -1.61 -0.86 -17.84
N THR A 28 -2.00 -1.87 -18.62
CA THR A 28 -1.57 -3.25 -18.43
C THR A 28 -0.11 -3.44 -18.86
N ILE A 29 0.63 -4.25 -18.10
CA ILE A 29 2.00 -4.63 -18.42
C ILE A 29 2.04 -5.96 -19.19
N ILE A 30 1.18 -6.89 -18.80
CA ILE A 30 1.06 -8.20 -19.42
C ILE A 30 0.00 -8.16 -20.53
N GLY A 31 -1.12 -7.48 -20.26
CA GLY A 31 -2.23 -7.40 -21.20
C GLY A 31 -3.02 -8.71 -21.31
N SER A 32 -2.73 -9.52 -22.31
CA SER A 32 -3.50 -10.73 -22.62
C SER A 32 -2.84 -12.03 -22.15
N ALA A 33 -3.60 -13.12 -22.14
CA ALA A 33 -3.06 -14.47 -21.90
C ALA A 33 -2.06 -14.92 -22.98
N GLU A 34 -2.09 -14.34 -24.18
CA GLU A 34 -1.12 -14.60 -25.24
C GLU A 34 0.20 -13.90 -24.94
N ASP A 35 0.16 -12.65 -24.48
CA ASP A 35 1.33 -11.88 -24.09
C ASP A 35 2.04 -12.51 -22.90
N LEU A 36 1.29 -13.16 -22.01
CA LEU A 36 1.83 -13.92 -20.89
C LEU A 36 2.79 -15.03 -21.32
N ARG A 37 2.57 -15.62 -22.51
CA ARG A 37 3.45 -16.68 -23.05
C ARG A 37 4.76 -16.15 -23.61
N LYS A 38 4.80 -14.86 -23.95
CA LYS A 38 5.98 -14.18 -24.52
C LYS A 38 6.84 -13.53 -23.44
N LEU A 39 6.40 -13.55 -22.17
CA LEU A 39 7.15 -12.94 -21.07
C LEU A 39 8.47 -13.65 -20.81
N PRO A 40 9.59 -12.91 -20.71
CA PRO A 40 10.88 -13.46 -20.30
C PRO A 40 10.86 -13.78 -18.81
N GLY A 41 10.47 -15.00 -18.43
CA GLY A 41 10.35 -15.38 -17.02
C GLY A 41 9.02 -16.04 -16.71
N SER A 42 8.29 -15.56 -15.74
CA SER A 42 6.93 -16.01 -15.49
C SER A 42 6.04 -14.88 -14.99
N GLY A 43 4.81 -14.89 -15.47
CA GLY A 43 3.77 -13.97 -15.02
C GLY A 43 2.49 -14.70 -14.68
N GLN A 44 1.56 -13.99 -14.10
CA GLN A 44 0.19 -14.43 -13.90
C GLN A 44 -0.73 -13.22 -13.90
N VAL A 45 -1.88 -13.37 -14.52
CA VAL A 45 -2.98 -12.43 -14.45
C VAL A 45 -4.11 -13.06 -13.64
N ILE A 46 -4.62 -12.35 -12.65
CA ILE A 46 -5.85 -12.67 -11.96
C ILE A 46 -6.90 -11.76 -12.58
N SER A 47 -7.84 -12.34 -13.28
CA SER A 47 -8.84 -11.60 -14.04
C SER A 47 -9.93 -11.00 -13.15
N ASN A 48 -10.71 -10.05 -13.70
CA ASN A 48 -11.90 -9.54 -13.03
C ASN A 48 -12.89 -10.66 -12.68
N GLU A 49 -13.06 -11.63 -13.55
CA GLU A 49 -13.92 -12.79 -13.30
C GLU A 49 -13.46 -13.61 -12.08
N ASP A 50 -12.15 -13.82 -11.94
CA ASP A 50 -11.57 -14.52 -10.78
C ASP A 50 -11.77 -13.73 -9.49
N LEU A 51 -11.56 -12.41 -9.52
CA LEU A 51 -11.78 -11.52 -8.38
C LEU A 51 -13.26 -11.49 -7.96
N LEU A 52 -14.17 -11.42 -8.92
CA LEU A 52 -15.62 -11.44 -8.67
C LEU A 52 -16.10 -12.79 -8.10
N LYS A 53 -15.49 -13.91 -8.51
CA LYS A 53 -15.79 -15.23 -7.95
C LYS A 53 -15.26 -15.41 -6.55
N ALA A 54 -14.06 -14.91 -6.28
CA ALA A 54 -13.42 -15.00 -4.97
C ALA A 54 -14.14 -14.11 -3.94
N MET A 55 -14.56 -12.90 -4.35
CA MET A 55 -15.14 -11.86 -3.49
C MET A 55 -14.30 -11.55 -2.24
N ASP A 56 -13.00 -11.80 -2.31
CA ASP A 56 -12.08 -11.53 -1.22
C ASP A 56 -11.82 -10.03 -1.08
N THR A 57 -11.81 -9.54 0.15
CA THR A 57 -11.46 -8.16 0.50
C THR A 57 -9.98 -8.01 0.83
N ASP A 58 -9.31 -9.12 1.09
CA ASP A 58 -7.89 -9.18 1.44
C ASP A 58 -7.05 -9.60 0.24
N ILE A 59 -6.23 -8.67 -0.26
CA ILE A 59 -5.30 -8.93 -1.35
C ILE A 59 -4.37 -10.12 -1.08
N GLN A 60 -4.06 -10.39 0.18
CA GLN A 60 -3.21 -11.53 0.56
C GLN A 60 -3.86 -12.85 0.18
N LYS A 61 -5.17 -13.01 0.37
CA LYS A 61 -5.90 -14.20 -0.06
C LYS A 61 -5.91 -14.35 -1.57
N ILE A 62 -6.16 -13.27 -2.28
CA ILE A 62 -6.15 -13.23 -3.75
C ILE A 62 -4.79 -13.71 -4.28
N LEU A 63 -3.71 -13.16 -3.75
CA LEU A 63 -2.35 -13.47 -4.19
C LEU A 63 -1.86 -14.88 -3.80
N THR A 64 -2.49 -15.56 -2.85
CA THR A 64 -2.18 -16.97 -2.54
C THR A 64 -2.43 -17.90 -3.73
N ALA A 65 -3.28 -17.52 -4.67
CA ALA A 65 -3.51 -18.25 -5.92
C ALA A 65 -2.29 -18.20 -6.88
N VAL A 66 -1.31 -17.32 -6.62
CA VAL A 66 -0.14 -17.12 -7.51
C VAL A 66 1.03 -17.99 -7.03
N PRO A 67 1.47 -19.00 -7.80
CA PRO A 67 2.59 -19.84 -7.42
C PRO A 67 3.87 -19.04 -7.17
N GLY A 68 4.52 -19.30 -6.02
CA GLY A 68 5.77 -18.64 -5.64
C GLY A 68 5.60 -17.26 -5.00
N VAL A 69 4.36 -16.85 -4.74
CA VAL A 69 4.03 -15.69 -3.90
C VAL A 69 3.70 -16.18 -2.50
N TYR A 70 4.27 -15.55 -1.50
CA TYR A 70 4.10 -15.88 -0.09
C TYR A 70 3.63 -14.66 0.69
N MET A 71 2.75 -14.90 1.63
CA MET A 71 2.14 -13.87 2.46
C MET A 71 2.42 -14.10 3.93
N ARG A 72 2.55 -13.01 4.70
CA ARG A 72 2.47 -13.02 6.14
C ARG A 72 1.37 -12.05 6.58
N THR A 73 0.31 -12.61 7.15
CA THR A 73 -0.77 -11.80 7.73
C THR A 73 -0.27 -11.10 9.00
N GLU A 74 -0.75 -9.91 9.25
CA GLU A 74 -0.37 -9.12 10.41
C GLU A 74 -1.60 -8.79 11.28
N GLU A 75 -2.61 -8.14 10.71
CA GLU A 75 -3.78 -7.66 11.45
C GLU A 75 -5.07 -8.46 11.18
N GLY A 76 -5.10 -9.31 10.19
CA GLY A 76 -6.23 -10.17 9.86
C GLY A 76 -7.26 -9.63 8.88
N TYR A 77 -7.17 -8.34 8.48
CA TYR A 77 -8.08 -7.72 7.51
C TYR A 77 -7.40 -7.41 6.16
N GLY A 78 -6.09 -7.59 6.06
CA GLY A 78 -5.33 -7.37 4.82
C GLY A 78 -5.02 -5.91 4.52
N LEU A 79 -5.12 -5.02 5.50
CA LEU A 79 -4.86 -3.59 5.34
C LEU A 79 -3.37 -3.31 5.05
N ARG A 80 -2.48 -4.17 5.55
CA ARG A 80 -1.01 -4.01 5.47
C ARG A 80 -0.35 -5.29 4.97
N PRO A 81 -0.36 -5.54 3.66
CA PRO A 81 0.14 -6.79 3.11
C PRO A 81 1.67 -6.90 3.27
N ASN A 82 2.09 -8.07 3.69
CA ASN A 82 3.49 -8.49 3.67
C ASN A 82 3.64 -9.54 2.58
N ILE A 83 4.19 -9.13 1.42
CA ILE A 83 4.30 -9.94 0.22
C ILE A 83 5.75 -10.28 -0.05
N SER A 84 6.04 -11.55 -0.29
CA SER A 84 7.32 -12.06 -0.76
C SER A 84 7.11 -12.87 -2.04
N ILE A 85 8.00 -12.73 -2.98
CA ILE A 85 8.03 -13.54 -4.20
C ILE A 85 9.33 -14.32 -4.23
N ARG A 86 9.25 -15.65 -4.42
CA ARG A 86 10.38 -16.57 -4.50
C ARG A 86 11.34 -16.50 -3.29
N GLY A 87 10.81 -16.25 -2.09
CA GLY A 87 11.59 -16.27 -0.84
C GLY A 87 12.41 -15.01 -0.56
N THR A 88 12.10 -13.87 -1.18
CA THR A 88 12.68 -12.58 -0.80
C THR A 88 12.19 -12.13 0.57
N ALA A 89 12.84 -11.14 1.17
CA ALA A 89 12.41 -10.57 2.45
C ALA A 89 10.97 -10.08 2.36
N ILE A 90 10.12 -10.55 3.29
CA ILE A 90 8.67 -10.36 3.26
C ILE A 90 8.21 -9.05 3.91
N GLU A 91 9.04 -8.46 4.78
CA GLU A 91 8.69 -7.30 5.59
C GLU A 91 8.18 -6.14 4.75
N ARG A 92 6.91 -5.77 4.98
CA ARG A 92 6.23 -4.66 4.29
C ARG A 92 6.38 -4.67 2.77
N SER A 93 6.49 -5.85 2.17
CA SER A 93 6.62 -6.02 0.71
C SER A 93 7.80 -5.25 0.08
N ALA A 94 8.81 -4.86 0.87
CA ALA A 94 9.87 -3.92 0.48
C ALA A 94 10.79 -4.42 -0.64
N LYS A 95 10.63 -5.66 -1.12
CA LYS A 95 11.39 -6.27 -2.23
C LYS A 95 10.52 -6.62 -3.44
N VAL A 96 9.31 -6.09 -3.47
CA VAL A 96 8.35 -6.26 -4.57
C VAL A 96 7.90 -4.86 -5.01
N ALA A 97 8.04 -4.55 -6.29
CA ALA A 97 7.48 -3.32 -6.84
C ALA A 97 5.96 -3.44 -6.91
N ILE A 98 5.25 -2.58 -6.20
CA ILE A 98 3.79 -2.52 -6.23
C ILE A 98 3.40 -1.31 -7.04
N MET A 99 2.53 -1.53 -8.02
CA MET A 99 2.04 -0.49 -8.93
C MET A 99 0.51 -0.51 -8.96
N GLU A 100 -0.06 0.63 -9.26
CA GLU A 100 -1.44 0.79 -9.68
C GLU A 100 -1.46 1.51 -11.03
N ASP A 101 -2.09 0.88 -12.01
CA ASP A 101 -2.13 1.37 -13.39
C ASP A 101 -0.73 1.74 -13.94
N GLY A 102 0.29 0.91 -13.62
CA GLY A 102 1.67 1.10 -14.05
C GLY A 102 2.47 2.18 -13.28
N VAL A 103 1.87 2.84 -12.31
CA VAL A 103 2.52 3.83 -11.43
C VAL A 103 2.92 3.18 -10.10
N LEU A 104 4.16 3.40 -9.65
CA LEU A 104 4.64 2.91 -8.35
C LEU A 104 3.84 3.57 -7.22
N VAL A 105 3.22 2.75 -6.36
CA VAL A 105 2.36 3.22 -5.27
C VAL A 105 2.94 2.99 -3.87
N ALA A 106 4.12 2.38 -3.74
CA ALA A 106 4.83 2.44 -2.47
C ALA A 106 5.00 3.91 -2.09
N PRO A 107 4.72 4.31 -0.84
CA PRO A 107 4.70 5.73 -0.46
C PRO A 107 5.98 6.48 -0.86
N SER A 108 7.13 5.81 -0.82
CA SER A 108 8.42 6.38 -1.16
C SER A 108 9.34 5.27 -1.70
N PRO A 109 9.28 4.95 -3.00
CA PRO A 109 9.89 3.75 -3.58
C PRO A 109 11.39 3.63 -3.38
N TYR A 110 12.15 4.73 -3.37
CA TYR A 110 13.59 4.75 -3.18
C TYR A 110 14.01 4.98 -1.72
N THR A 111 13.38 5.91 -1.00
CA THR A 111 13.79 6.27 0.36
C THR A 111 13.16 5.41 1.43
N SER A 112 11.97 4.85 1.21
CA SER A 112 11.21 4.03 2.15
C SER A 112 10.25 3.10 1.42
N SER A 113 10.79 2.05 0.82
CA SER A 113 10.06 1.11 -0.07
C SER A 113 9.00 0.24 0.63
N SER A 114 8.74 0.46 1.91
CA SER A 114 7.74 -0.30 2.67
C SER A 114 6.32 0.03 2.21
N ALA A 115 5.54 -0.98 1.86
CA ALA A 115 4.15 -0.84 1.43
C ALA A 115 3.21 -0.59 2.63
N TYR A 116 3.23 0.61 3.17
CA TYR A 116 2.26 1.05 4.17
C TYR A 116 0.94 1.52 3.54
N TYR A 117 0.99 2.00 2.32
CA TYR A 117 -0.16 2.17 1.46
C TYR A 117 -0.31 0.93 0.58
N PHE A 118 -1.53 0.47 0.42
CA PHE A 118 -1.91 -0.53 -0.56
C PHE A 118 -3.28 -0.15 -1.16
N PRO A 119 -3.43 -0.17 -2.50
CA PRO A 119 -4.69 0.14 -3.17
C PRO A 119 -5.83 -0.71 -2.64
N THR A 120 -7.01 -0.10 -2.49
CA THR A 120 -8.18 -0.79 -1.96
C THR A 120 -8.59 -1.95 -2.87
N THR A 121 -8.52 -3.18 -2.35
CA THR A 121 -8.76 -4.41 -3.12
C THR A 121 -10.11 -4.40 -3.83
N GLY A 122 -11.14 -3.80 -3.21
CA GLY A 122 -12.50 -3.77 -3.76
C GLY A 122 -12.65 -2.99 -5.08
N ARG A 123 -11.73 -2.05 -5.40
CA ARG A 123 -11.74 -1.28 -6.65
C ARG A 123 -10.74 -1.79 -7.70
N ILE A 124 -10.11 -2.93 -7.44
CA ILE A 124 -9.18 -3.54 -8.38
C ILE A 124 -9.94 -4.41 -9.37
N HIS A 125 -9.73 -4.15 -10.65
CA HIS A 125 -10.33 -4.87 -11.76
C HIS A 125 -9.57 -6.15 -12.12
N SER A 126 -8.24 -6.09 -12.10
CA SER A 126 -7.36 -7.25 -12.34
C SER A 126 -6.00 -7.06 -11.67
N VAL A 127 -5.27 -8.16 -11.49
CA VAL A 127 -3.94 -8.15 -10.88
C VAL A 127 -2.95 -8.86 -11.79
N GLU A 128 -1.88 -8.18 -12.14
CA GLU A 128 -0.76 -8.72 -12.90
C GLU A 128 0.42 -8.97 -11.96
N VAL A 129 1.00 -10.16 -12.00
CA VAL A 129 2.18 -10.53 -11.20
C VAL A 129 3.31 -10.95 -12.13
N LEU A 130 4.41 -10.20 -12.09
CA LEU A 130 5.62 -10.47 -12.87
C LEU A 130 6.72 -11.02 -11.97
N LYS A 131 7.40 -12.07 -12.41
CA LYS A 131 8.43 -12.77 -11.64
C LYS A 131 9.68 -13.01 -12.46
N GLY A 132 10.85 -12.70 -11.90
CA GLY A 132 12.14 -12.85 -12.60
C GLY A 132 12.40 -11.75 -13.63
N PRO A 133 13.04 -12.04 -14.77
CA PRO A 133 13.47 -11.03 -15.74
C PRO A 133 12.37 -10.12 -16.25
N ALA A 134 11.13 -10.61 -16.34
CA ALA A 134 9.97 -9.81 -16.76
C ALA A 134 9.72 -8.57 -15.87
N ALA A 135 10.18 -8.58 -14.63
CA ALA A 135 9.99 -7.45 -13.71
C ALA A 135 11.07 -6.36 -13.82
N VAL A 136 12.18 -6.59 -14.54
CA VAL A 136 13.32 -5.67 -14.60
C VAL A 136 12.93 -4.28 -15.09
N SER A 137 12.04 -4.20 -16.09
CA SER A 137 11.53 -2.91 -16.61
C SER A 137 10.76 -2.09 -15.57
N GLN A 138 10.27 -2.70 -14.50
CA GLN A 138 9.36 -2.08 -13.53
C GLN A 138 10.05 -1.44 -12.31
N GLY A 139 11.38 -1.66 -12.12
CA GLY A 139 12.16 -1.15 -10.97
C GLY A 139 11.72 0.20 -10.40
N PRO A 140 12.12 0.57 -9.20
CA PRO A 140 13.04 -0.15 -8.29
C PRO A 140 12.36 -1.30 -7.53
N GLN A 141 13.14 -2.00 -6.68
CA GLN A 141 12.66 -3.04 -5.75
C GLN A 141 12.04 -4.28 -6.41
N THR A 142 12.52 -4.65 -7.60
CA THR A 142 12.01 -5.80 -8.38
C THR A 142 12.74 -7.12 -8.14
N ILE A 143 13.58 -7.23 -7.10
CA ILE A 143 14.29 -8.48 -6.74
C ILE A 143 13.31 -9.63 -6.53
N GLY A 144 12.18 -9.38 -5.87
CA GLY A 144 11.08 -10.33 -5.75
C GLY A 144 10.29 -10.47 -7.04
N GLY A 145 10.00 -9.37 -7.67
CA GLY A 145 9.12 -9.24 -8.82
C GLY A 145 8.34 -7.93 -8.77
N ALA A 146 7.29 -7.85 -9.57
CA ALA A 146 6.40 -6.69 -9.60
C ALA A 146 4.93 -7.14 -9.58
N ILE A 147 4.08 -6.35 -8.95
CA ILE A 147 2.63 -6.52 -8.93
C ILE A 147 2.02 -5.23 -9.47
N ASN A 148 1.21 -5.34 -10.51
CA ASN A 148 0.44 -4.23 -11.06
C ASN A 148 -1.04 -4.48 -10.81
N LEU A 149 -1.68 -3.54 -10.14
CA LEU A 149 -3.09 -3.55 -9.80
C LEU A 149 -3.81 -2.66 -10.80
N ILE A 150 -4.71 -3.23 -11.59
CA ILE A 150 -5.48 -2.46 -12.56
C ILE A 150 -6.77 -1.99 -11.88
N SER A 151 -6.95 -0.68 -11.78
CA SER A 151 -8.15 -0.09 -11.20
C SER A 151 -9.34 -0.17 -12.17
N THR A 152 -10.56 -0.04 -11.65
CA THR A 152 -11.80 -0.12 -12.44
C THR A 152 -11.72 0.74 -13.72
N PRO A 153 -11.87 0.15 -14.91
CA PRO A 153 -11.80 0.88 -16.18
C PRO A 153 -13.05 1.73 -16.41
N ILE A 154 -12.93 2.77 -17.25
CA ILE A 154 -14.08 3.54 -17.70
C ILE A 154 -14.92 2.67 -18.65
N PRO A 155 -16.19 2.39 -18.36
CA PRO A 155 -17.01 1.55 -19.20
C PRO A 155 -17.22 2.13 -20.60
N SER A 156 -17.28 1.28 -21.63
CA SER A 156 -17.56 1.68 -23.01
C SER A 156 -19.01 2.18 -23.21
N THR A 157 -19.93 1.70 -22.37
CA THR A 157 -21.34 2.11 -22.30
C THR A 157 -21.71 2.51 -20.88
N ASN A 158 -22.77 3.31 -20.73
CA ASN A 158 -23.24 3.70 -19.40
C ASN A 158 -23.59 2.46 -18.57
N SER A 159 -22.82 2.23 -17.54
CA SER A 159 -23.01 1.10 -16.63
C SER A 159 -22.58 1.45 -15.21
N GLY A 160 -23.01 0.66 -14.26
CA GLY A 160 -22.66 0.83 -12.87
C GLY A 160 -22.80 -0.47 -12.09
N LYS A 161 -22.19 -0.48 -10.92
CA LYS A 161 -22.22 -1.60 -9.98
C LYS A 161 -22.55 -1.06 -8.60
N PHE A 162 -23.30 -1.81 -7.85
CA PHE A 162 -23.52 -1.59 -6.43
C PHE A 162 -23.43 -2.94 -5.70
N VAL A 163 -22.57 -3.02 -4.71
CA VAL A 163 -22.41 -4.18 -3.84
C VAL A 163 -22.50 -3.73 -2.40
N GLN A 164 -23.34 -4.38 -1.61
CA GLN A 164 -23.41 -4.23 -0.17
C GLN A 164 -23.15 -5.58 0.48
N GLU A 165 -22.18 -5.64 1.37
CA GLU A 165 -21.90 -6.82 2.17
C GLU A 165 -22.05 -6.50 3.65
N LEU A 166 -22.59 -7.46 4.39
CA LEU A 166 -22.76 -7.40 5.84
C LEU A 166 -22.22 -8.70 6.42
N GLY A 167 -21.49 -8.60 7.51
CA GLY A 167 -20.84 -9.74 8.12
C GLY A 167 -20.87 -9.70 9.65
N GLU A 168 -20.16 -10.64 10.26
CA GLU A 168 -19.94 -10.67 11.69
C GLU A 168 -19.04 -9.51 12.14
N ASN A 169 -19.04 -9.20 13.42
CA ASN A 169 -18.23 -8.14 14.05
C ASN A 169 -18.49 -6.74 13.43
N GLY A 170 -19.73 -6.42 13.17
CA GLY A 170 -20.09 -5.13 12.59
C GLY A 170 -19.58 -4.91 11.15
N MET A 171 -19.07 -5.95 10.50
CA MET A 171 -18.49 -5.81 9.17
C MET A 171 -19.54 -5.30 8.18
N MET A 172 -19.21 -4.19 7.55
CA MET A 172 -19.97 -3.60 6.46
C MET A 172 -19.03 -3.19 5.33
N ARG A 173 -19.37 -3.57 4.10
CA ARG A 173 -18.66 -3.14 2.89
C ARG A 173 -19.63 -2.64 1.86
N THR A 174 -19.40 -1.43 1.40
CA THR A 174 -20.12 -0.80 0.30
C THR A 174 -19.16 -0.55 -0.86
N HIS A 175 -19.48 -1.03 -2.05
CA HIS A 175 -18.74 -0.72 -3.27
C HIS A 175 -19.72 -0.29 -4.34
N ALA A 176 -19.53 0.88 -4.89
CA ALA A 176 -20.35 1.40 -5.96
C ALA A 176 -19.53 2.16 -6.99
N TYR A 177 -19.82 1.95 -8.26
CA TYR A 177 -19.35 2.83 -9.31
C TYR A 177 -20.42 3.09 -10.36
N PHE A 178 -20.26 4.19 -11.05
CA PHE A 178 -21.03 4.52 -12.25
C PHE A 178 -20.12 5.22 -13.25
N GLY A 179 -20.19 4.83 -14.51
CA GLY A 179 -19.39 5.42 -15.57
C GLY A 179 -19.94 5.11 -16.96
N GLY A 180 -19.27 5.63 -17.95
CA GLY A 180 -19.59 5.36 -19.36
C GLY A 180 -18.83 6.28 -20.30
N THR A 181 -18.96 5.96 -21.60
CA THR A 181 -18.34 6.72 -22.70
C THR A 181 -19.45 7.26 -23.62
N SER A 182 -19.33 8.52 -24.01
CA SER A 182 -20.22 9.18 -24.96
C SER A 182 -19.40 10.02 -25.96
N GLY A 183 -19.42 9.62 -27.22
CA GLY A 183 -18.54 10.22 -28.24
C GLY A 183 -17.07 10.02 -27.86
N ASN A 184 -16.33 11.11 -27.75
CA ASN A 184 -14.92 11.14 -27.43
C ASN A 184 -14.63 11.22 -25.90
N PHE A 185 -15.64 11.27 -25.06
CA PHE A 185 -15.48 11.48 -23.63
C PHE A 185 -15.96 10.27 -22.82
N GLY A 186 -15.13 9.83 -21.90
CA GLY A 186 -15.47 8.81 -20.91
C GLY A 186 -15.26 9.35 -19.51
N ALA A 187 -16.07 8.84 -18.55
CA ALA A 187 -15.93 9.17 -17.14
C ALA A 187 -16.34 8.00 -16.25
N LEU A 188 -15.76 7.94 -15.06
CA LEU A 188 -16.07 6.98 -14.00
C LEU A 188 -15.98 7.69 -12.65
N VAL A 189 -16.93 7.38 -11.77
CA VAL A 189 -16.87 7.72 -10.34
C VAL A 189 -17.05 6.43 -9.56
N GLU A 190 -16.22 6.20 -8.58
CA GLU A 190 -16.21 4.99 -7.75
C GLU A 190 -16.03 5.34 -6.28
N VAL A 191 -16.76 4.65 -5.40
CA VAL A 191 -16.65 4.74 -3.95
C VAL A 191 -16.53 3.34 -3.36
N HIS A 192 -15.69 3.21 -2.36
CA HIS A 192 -15.54 1.99 -1.59
C HIS A 192 -15.44 2.34 -0.11
N GLU A 193 -16.33 1.77 0.70
CA GLU A 193 -16.31 1.89 2.16
C GLU A 193 -16.22 0.49 2.76
N HIS A 194 -15.41 0.32 3.78
CA HIS A 194 -15.23 -0.95 4.47
C HIS A 194 -14.92 -0.72 5.94
N GLU A 195 -15.74 -1.26 6.81
CA GLU A 195 -15.62 -1.12 8.27
C GLU A 195 -15.83 -2.45 8.98
N SER A 196 -15.33 -2.55 10.19
CA SER A 196 -15.58 -3.64 11.13
C SER A 196 -15.27 -3.19 12.55
N ASP A 197 -16.04 -3.65 13.54
CA ASP A 197 -15.78 -3.43 14.98
C ASP A 197 -14.59 -4.26 15.50
N GLY A 198 -14.06 -5.18 14.70
CA GLY A 198 -12.97 -6.07 15.08
C GLY A 198 -13.43 -7.36 15.74
N PHE A 199 -12.49 -8.30 15.82
CA PHE A 199 -12.74 -9.63 16.38
C PHE A 199 -11.95 -9.93 17.68
N ASP A 200 -11.08 -9.02 18.08
CA ASP A 200 -10.31 -9.11 19.31
C ASP A 200 -10.99 -8.35 20.46
N SER A 201 -10.62 -8.70 21.67
CA SER A 201 -10.97 -7.95 22.88
C SER A 201 -9.73 -7.35 23.52
N ILE A 202 -9.88 -6.22 24.22
CA ILE A 202 -8.79 -5.58 24.94
C ILE A 202 -8.96 -5.87 26.43
N ALA A 203 -7.97 -6.52 27.04
CA ALA A 203 -8.01 -6.91 28.43
C ALA A 203 -8.19 -5.69 29.36
N ASN A 204 -9.02 -5.82 30.37
CA ASN A 204 -9.28 -4.85 31.44
C ASN A 204 -9.88 -3.49 31.00
N VAL A 205 -9.68 -3.09 29.74
CA VAL A 205 -10.10 -1.76 29.24
C VAL A 205 -11.31 -1.87 28.32
N GLY A 206 -11.35 -2.90 27.47
CA GLY A 206 -12.35 -2.99 26.40
C GLY A 206 -12.07 -2.00 25.27
N GLY A 207 -12.99 -1.88 24.34
CA GLY A 207 -12.88 -0.97 23.21
C GLY A 207 -12.99 -1.67 21.86
N ASP A 208 -13.02 -0.86 20.82
CA ASP A 208 -13.08 -1.28 19.43
C ASP A 208 -11.67 -1.69 18.95
N THR A 209 -11.60 -2.82 18.23
CA THR A 209 -10.35 -3.38 17.66
C THR A 209 -10.39 -3.46 16.14
N GLY A 210 -11.37 -2.85 15.53
CA GLY A 210 -11.61 -2.88 14.11
C GLY A 210 -10.96 -1.75 13.32
N PHE A 211 -11.60 -1.42 12.21
CA PHE A 211 -11.13 -0.39 11.30
C PHE A 211 -12.30 0.23 10.53
N ASP A 212 -12.03 1.42 9.99
CA ASP A 212 -12.86 2.15 9.05
C ASP A 212 -11.96 2.59 7.88
N LYS A 213 -12.40 2.33 6.65
CA LYS A 213 -11.66 2.69 5.44
C LYS A 213 -12.61 3.20 4.36
N SER A 214 -12.32 4.37 3.83
CA SER A 214 -13.01 4.93 2.67
C SER A 214 -12.04 5.20 1.52
N ASP A 215 -12.49 5.00 0.29
CA ASP A 215 -11.72 5.23 -0.92
C ASP A 215 -12.66 5.81 -1.98
N PHE A 216 -12.26 6.91 -2.58
CA PHE A 216 -13.00 7.60 -3.63
C PHE A 216 -12.12 7.75 -4.85
N MET A 217 -12.62 7.34 -6.03
CA MET A 217 -11.89 7.47 -7.29
C MET A 217 -12.73 8.15 -8.37
N VAL A 218 -12.09 9.01 -9.13
CA VAL A 218 -12.65 9.61 -10.36
C VAL A 218 -11.69 9.38 -11.50
N LYS A 219 -12.22 8.93 -12.64
CA LYS A 219 -11.51 8.92 -13.92
C LYS A 219 -12.25 9.76 -14.96
N ALA A 220 -11.49 10.45 -15.80
CA ALA A 220 -12.00 11.18 -16.96
C ALA A 220 -11.09 10.93 -18.16
N ARG A 221 -11.66 10.55 -19.30
CA ARG A 221 -10.90 10.25 -20.54
C ARG A 221 -11.43 11.05 -21.70
N TYR A 222 -10.48 11.55 -22.50
CA TYR A 222 -10.74 12.06 -23.85
C TYR A 222 -10.01 11.19 -24.86
N GLU A 223 -10.72 10.72 -25.87
CA GLU A 223 -10.18 9.83 -26.91
C GLU A 223 -10.55 10.38 -28.31
N SER A 224 -9.58 10.43 -29.21
CA SER A 224 -9.78 10.90 -30.57
C SER A 224 -8.79 10.25 -31.54
N GLY A 225 -9.29 9.38 -32.40
CA GLY A 225 -8.46 8.60 -33.32
C GLY A 225 -7.43 7.74 -32.57
N ALA A 226 -6.16 7.96 -32.87
CA ALA A 226 -5.04 7.24 -32.24
C ALA A 226 -4.64 7.80 -30.86
N HIS A 227 -5.36 8.75 -30.30
CA HIS A 227 -4.96 9.47 -29.09
C HIS A 227 -5.96 9.27 -27.98
N SER A 228 -5.46 8.94 -26.77
CA SER A 228 -6.22 8.91 -25.53
C SER A 228 -5.50 9.68 -24.44
N LEU A 229 -6.27 10.42 -23.63
CA LEU A 229 -5.77 11.14 -22.45
C LEU A 229 -6.69 10.84 -21.29
N THR A 230 -6.15 10.22 -20.24
CA THR A 230 -6.91 9.83 -19.04
C THR A 230 -6.35 10.53 -17.80
N LEU A 231 -7.22 11.24 -17.08
CA LEU A 231 -6.98 11.75 -15.75
C LEU A 231 -7.57 10.76 -14.73
N LYS A 232 -6.80 10.41 -13.70
CA LYS A 232 -7.28 9.65 -12.53
C LYS A 232 -6.95 10.42 -11.27
N MET A 233 -7.90 10.46 -10.34
CA MET A 233 -7.75 11.03 -8.99
C MET A 233 -8.31 10.02 -7.98
N VAL A 234 -7.58 9.81 -6.89
CA VAL A 234 -7.98 8.93 -5.78
C VAL A 234 -7.78 9.68 -4.47
N ASP A 235 -8.72 9.51 -3.56
CA ASP A 235 -8.67 9.99 -2.19
C ASP A 235 -8.96 8.81 -1.25
N LEU A 236 -8.10 8.61 -0.25
CA LEU A 236 -8.16 7.50 0.70
C LEU A 236 -8.09 8.03 2.12
N ASP A 237 -8.95 7.53 2.99
CA ASP A 237 -8.87 7.66 4.45
C ASP A 237 -9.01 6.29 5.11
N GLU A 238 -8.18 6.02 6.13
CA GLU A 238 -8.21 4.77 6.89
C GLU A 238 -7.87 5.03 8.36
N THR A 239 -8.73 4.59 9.26
CA THR A 239 -8.42 4.46 10.68
C THR A 239 -8.51 3.00 11.09
N SER A 240 -7.48 2.48 11.75
CA SER A 240 -7.45 1.10 12.25
C SER A 240 -7.04 1.09 13.71
N ASN A 241 -7.90 0.55 14.59
CA ASN A 241 -7.66 0.43 16.03
C ASN A 241 -6.85 -0.83 16.37
N GLN A 242 -6.06 -1.31 15.46
CA GLN A 242 -5.29 -2.55 15.61
C GLN A 242 -3.91 -2.29 16.18
N SER A 243 -3.40 -3.30 16.89
CA SER A 243 -2.05 -3.31 17.44
C SER A 243 -1.17 -4.27 16.67
N TYR A 244 0.12 -3.92 16.52
CA TYR A 244 1.14 -4.84 16.01
C TYR A 244 1.73 -5.73 17.11
N VAL A 245 1.35 -5.49 18.36
CA VAL A 245 1.90 -6.18 19.53
C VAL A 245 1.39 -7.62 19.59
N GLY A 246 2.32 -8.55 19.65
CA GLY A 246 2.01 -9.96 19.87
C GLY A 246 1.69 -10.28 21.32
N LEU A 247 1.44 -11.56 21.61
CA LEU A 247 1.19 -12.07 22.96
C LEU A 247 2.38 -12.91 23.45
N SER A 248 2.60 -12.95 24.77
CA SER A 248 3.44 -13.98 25.36
C SER A 248 2.82 -15.37 25.09
N GLN A 249 3.64 -16.42 25.13
CA GLN A 249 3.14 -17.79 24.93
C GLN A 249 2.07 -18.16 25.96
N ALA A 250 2.18 -17.66 27.19
CA ALA A 250 1.20 -17.92 28.24
C ALA A 250 -0.13 -17.24 27.92
N SER A 251 -0.11 -15.96 27.52
CA SER A 251 -1.32 -15.19 27.17
C SER A 251 -1.98 -15.75 25.91
N PHE A 252 -1.18 -16.13 24.88
CA PHE A 252 -1.68 -16.78 23.67
C PHE A 252 -2.39 -18.11 23.96
N ASN A 253 -1.80 -18.95 24.82
CA ASN A 253 -2.41 -20.22 25.20
C ASN A 253 -3.69 -20.03 26.02
N ALA A 254 -3.78 -18.95 26.80
CA ALA A 254 -4.97 -18.65 27.59
C ALA A 254 -6.13 -18.14 26.70
N ASN A 255 -5.86 -17.16 25.84
CA ASN A 255 -6.83 -16.66 24.85
C ASN A 255 -6.11 -15.92 23.71
N PRO A 256 -6.00 -16.49 22.52
CA PRO A 256 -5.28 -15.86 21.39
C PRO A 256 -6.00 -14.62 20.79
N ARG A 257 -7.23 -14.34 21.23
CA ARG A 257 -8.03 -13.19 20.76
C ARG A 257 -8.17 -12.09 21.82
N VAL A 258 -7.27 -12.04 22.79
CA VAL A 258 -7.23 -10.96 23.79
C VAL A 258 -5.92 -10.20 23.63
N ARG A 259 -6.01 -8.91 23.38
CA ARG A 259 -4.87 -7.99 23.38
C ARG A 259 -4.61 -7.49 24.79
N TYR A 260 -3.36 -7.12 25.08
CA TYR A 260 -3.02 -6.46 26.35
C TYR A 260 -3.74 -5.13 26.52
N GLY A 261 -4.16 -4.80 27.74
CA GLY A 261 -4.79 -3.53 28.09
C GLY A 261 -3.96 -2.32 27.63
N ALA A 262 -2.64 -2.41 27.76
CA ALA A 262 -1.70 -1.40 27.28
C ALA A 262 -1.86 -1.01 25.80
N THR A 263 -2.43 -1.88 24.96
CA THR A 263 -2.64 -1.59 23.54
C THR A 263 -3.97 -0.88 23.24
N ALA A 264 -4.71 -0.45 24.26
CA ALA A 264 -6.03 0.16 24.08
C ALA A 264 -6.01 1.48 23.30
N TYR A 265 -4.88 2.19 23.32
CA TYR A 265 -4.69 3.43 22.56
C TYR A 265 -4.03 3.21 21.20
N ASP A 266 -3.61 1.97 20.87
CA ASP A 266 -2.99 1.69 19.60
C ASP A 266 -3.94 1.99 18.45
N LYS A 267 -3.48 2.82 17.53
CA LYS A 267 -4.23 3.28 16.36
C LYS A 267 -3.31 3.59 15.19
N MET A 268 -3.72 3.21 14.00
CA MET A 268 -3.11 3.68 12.76
C MET A 268 -4.11 4.57 12.02
N MET A 269 -3.68 5.75 11.65
CA MET A 269 -4.43 6.70 10.84
C MET A 269 -3.65 6.95 9.56
N ASN A 270 -4.31 6.77 8.43
CA ASN A 270 -3.73 6.94 7.11
C ASN A 270 -4.65 7.82 6.27
N ASP A 271 -4.07 8.73 5.53
CA ASP A 271 -4.75 9.46 4.47
C ASP A 271 -3.84 9.54 3.24
N GLY A 272 -4.42 9.58 2.05
CA GLY A 272 -3.65 9.60 0.82
C GLY A 272 -4.40 10.14 -0.37
N GLU A 273 -3.71 10.95 -1.15
CA GLU A 273 -4.20 11.48 -2.41
C GLU A 273 -3.31 11.03 -3.57
N GLN A 274 -3.91 10.63 -4.67
CA GLN A 274 -3.20 10.27 -5.88
C GLN A 274 -3.80 10.99 -7.07
N THR A 275 -2.95 11.53 -7.91
CA THR A 275 -3.35 12.11 -9.20
C THR A 275 -2.42 11.59 -10.28
N SER A 276 -2.97 11.10 -11.39
CA SER A 276 -2.19 10.74 -12.57
C SER A 276 -2.85 11.21 -13.86
N LEU A 277 -2.01 11.56 -14.83
CA LEU A 277 -2.40 11.91 -16.19
C LEU A 277 -1.66 11.00 -17.15
N THR A 278 -2.39 10.14 -17.85
CA THR A 278 -1.84 9.19 -18.81
C THR A 278 -2.28 9.55 -20.22
N TYR A 279 -1.33 9.76 -21.10
CA TYR A 279 -1.52 9.87 -22.54
C TYR A 279 -1.10 8.58 -23.21
N VAL A 280 -1.90 8.12 -24.16
CA VAL A 280 -1.59 7.01 -25.06
C VAL A 280 -1.77 7.45 -26.51
N GLY A 281 -0.77 7.19 -27.31
CA GLY A 281 -0.83 7.31 -28.76
C GLY A 281 -0.62 5.94 -29.40
N ASP A 282 -1.63 5.46 -30.14
CA ASP A 282 -1.58 4.17 -30.83
C ASP A 282 -1.51 4.40 -32.35
N PHE A 283 -0.31 4.24 -32.89
CA PHE A 283 -0.02 4.50 -34.30
C PHE A 283 0.23 3.17 -35.02
N GLU A 284 0.07 3.13 -36.32
CA GLU A 284 0.17 1.93 -37.16
C GLU A 284 1.42 1.07 -36.88
N ASN A 285 2.58 1.69 -36.58
CA ASN A 285 3.86 1.00 -36.43
C ASN A 285 4.45 1.08 -35.03
N PHE A 286 3.89 1.88 -34.13
CA PHE A 286 4.37 2.03 -32.77
C PHE A 286 3.27 2.59 -31.87
N ASN A 287 3.37 2.30 -30.59
CA ASN A 287 2.58 2.98 -29.58
C ASN A 287 3.49 3.72 -28.60
N VAL A 288 2.95 4.79 -28.03
CA VAL A 288 3.61 5.55 -26.99
C VAL A 288 2.69 5.70 -25.79
N GLN A 289 3.26 5.61 -24.62
CA GLN A 289 2.57 5.96 -23.39
C GLN A 289 3.40 6.97 -22.61
N PHE A 290 2.75 7.99 -22.12
CA PHE A 290 3.32 8.96 -21.18
C PHE A 290 2.40 9.04 -19.98
N THR A 291 2.97 8.90 -18.78
CA THR A 291 2.24 9.07 -17.52
C THR A 291 3.00 10.02 -16.62
N SER A 292 2.30 11.03 -16.08
CA SER A 292 2.78 11.87 -14.99
C SER A 292 1.90 11.64 -13.77
N TRP A 293 2.50 11.65 -12.58
CA TRP A 293 1.77 11.40 -11.32
C TRP A 293 2.29 12.25 -10.18
N GLN A 294 1.43 12.41 -9.18
CA GLN A 294 1.74 12.89 -7.85
C GLN A 294 0.93 12.06 -6.85
N ASN A 295 1.62 11.46 -5.88
CA ASN A 295 1.03 10.71 -4.78
C ASN A 295 1.54 11.29 -3.47
N ASP A 296 0.61 11.74 -2.64
CA ASP A 296 0.86 12.21 -1.29
C ASP A 296 0.24 11.22 -0.32
N TYR A 297 0.97 10.85 0.71
CA TYR A 297 0.50 9.88 1.70
C TYR A 297 0.96 10.27 3.09
N HIS A 298 0.03 10.25 4.04
CA HIS A 298 0.30 10.48 5.44
C HIS A 298 -0.07 9.25 6.25
N ARG A 299 0.72 8.99 7.29
CA ARG A 299 0.51 7.91 8.22
C ARG A 299 0.93 8.32 9.62
N ASP A 300 0.02 8.25 10.58
CA ASP A 300 0.36 8.28 11.99
C ASP A 300 0.06 6.92 12.64
N TRP A 301 1.11 6.20 13.02
CA TRP A 301 0.98 4.99 13.81
C TRP A 301 1.24 5.31 15.27
N PHE A 302 0.17 5.60 15.99
CA PHE A 302 0.15 5.77 17.41
C PHE A 302 0.09 4.41 18.09
N LYS A 303 1.05 4.10 18.97
CA LYS A 303 1.18 2.76 19.54
C LYS A 303 2.00 2.74 20.81
N VAL A 304 1.73 1.75 21.64
CA VAL A 304 2.57 1.43 22.80
C VAL A 304 4.04 1.21 22.37
N SER A 305 4.96 1.78 23.11
CA SER A 305 6.41 1.72 22.89
C SER A 305 7.12 1.08 24.07
N ASP A 306 7.12 1.75 25.20
CA ASP A 306 7.95 1.39 26.33
C ASP A 306 7.15 1.43 27.64
N PHE A 307 7.66 0.76 28.68
CA PHE A 307 7.12 0.70 30.03
C PHE A 307 8.17 1.19 31.01
N ASN A 308 7.84 2.20 31.81
CA ASN A 308 8.71 2.75 32.84
C ASN A 308 8.49 2.02 34.17
N ASN A 309 9.17 0.91 34.36
CA ASN A 309 9.06 0.08 35.56
C ASN A 309 9.70 0.73 36.79
N ASP A 310 10.74 1.54 36.59
CA ASP A 310 11.47 2.25 37.63
C ASP A 310 11.74 3.70 37.22
N LYS A 311 10.82 4.59 37.61
CA LYS A 311 10.96 6.05 37.36
C LYS A 311 12.18 6.68 38.02
N GLU A 312 12.74 6.04 39.06
CA GLU A 312 13.91 6.57 39.79
C GLU A 312 15.23 6.28 39.06
N HIS A 313 15.32 5.18 38.34
CA HIS A 313 16.52 4.74 37.64
C HIS A 313 16.45 4.90 36.12
N GLY A 314 15.26 5.25 35.56
CA GLY A 314 15.08 5.50 34.13
C GLY A 314 15.20 4.26 33.26
N GLU A 315 14.98 3.08 33.83
CA GLU A 315 14.91 1.83 33.06
C GLU A 315 13.58 1.77 32.34
N GLN A 316 13.64 1.69 31.01
CA GLN A 316 12.50 1.51 30.12
C GLN A 316 12.62 0.13 29.46
N ASP A 317 11.56 -0.66 29.56
CA ASP A 317 11.46 -1.93 28.84
C ASP A 317 10.59 -1.73 27.59
N ASP A 318 11.16 -1.99 26.42
CA ASP A 318 10.37 -2.10 25.18
C ASP A 318 9.33 -3.22 25.32
N ILE A 319 8.13 -3.04 24.78
CA ILE A 319 7.04 -4.04 24.86
C ILE A 319 7.49 -5.44 24.38
N ASN A 320 8.38 -5.54 23.39
CA ASN A 320 8.88 -6.82 22.91
C ASN A 320 9.87 -7.45 23.89
N GLU A 321 10.63 -6.64 24.64
CA GLU A 321 11.49 -7.13 25.72
C GLU A 321 10.65 -7.71 26.85
N LEU A 322 9.60 -7.02 27.28
CA LEU A 322 8.66 -7.57 28.28
C LEU A 322 8.02 -8.88 27.82
N ILE A 323 7.60 -8.99 26.55
CA ILE A 323 7.06 -10.24 26.01
C ILE A 323 8.13 -11.33 25.99
N SER A 324 9.36 -11.02 25.63
CA SER A 324 10.49 -11.94 25.66
C SER A 324 10.79 -12.43 27.08
N ASP A 325 10.82 -11.54 28.04
CA ASP A 325 11.08 -11.86 29.44
C ASP A 325 9.97 -12.72 30.06
N ALA A 326 8.71 -12.39 29.74
CA ALA A 326 7.58 -13.26 30.13
C ALA A 326 7.72 -14.67 29.55
N ASN A 327 8.13 -14.79 28.30
CA ASN A 327 8.39 -16.07 27.64
C ASN A 327 9.58 -16.83 28.27
N ASN A 328 10.54 -16.11 28.84
CA ASN A 328 11.68 -16.65 29.57
C ASN A 328 11.37 -16.93 31.05
N GLY A 329 10.12 -16.75 31.48
CA GLY A 329 9.64 -17.10 32.80
C GLY A 329 9.64 -15.98 33.83
N SER A 330 9.80 -14.72 33.43
CA SER A 330 9.66 -13.57 34.32
C SER A 330 8.19 -13.38 34.71
N ALA A 331 7.87 -13.69 35.97
CA ALA A 331 6.52 -13.47 36.51
C ALA A 331 6.18 -11.97 36.60
N ASN A 332 7.18 -11.11 36.81
CA ASN A 332 6.99 -9.67 36.88
C ASN A 332 6.61 -9.10 35.50
N ALA A 333 7.34 -9.47 34.45
CA ALA A 333 7.04 -9.06 33.08
C ALA A 333 5.63 -9.52 32.65
N GLN A 334 5.27 -10.79 32.96
CA GLN A 334 3.93 -11.29 32.69
C GLN A 334 2.84 -10.51 33.45
N ALA A 335 3.09 -10.18 34.73
CA ALA A 335 2.13 -9.43 35.55
C ALA A 335 1.93 -7.98 35.06
N ILE A 336 2.99 -7.34 34.52
CA ILE A 336 2.89 -6.03 33.86
C ILE A 336 2.03 -6.14 32.60
N LEU A 337 2.31 -7.11 31.75
CA LEU A 337 1.54 -7.34 30.51
C LEU A 337 0.06 -7.64 30.78
N ASP A 338 -0.22 -8.39 31.85
CA ASP A 338 -1.59 -8.74 32.27
C ASP A 338 -2.33 -7.61 32.99
N GLY A 339 -1.69 -6.46 33.19
CA GLY A 339 -2.27 -5.29 33.87
C GLY A 339 -2.42 -5.48 35.40
N GLN A 340 -1.60 -6.35 36.02
CA GLN A 340 -1.66 -6.66 37.44
C GLN A 340 -0.70 -5.80 38.28
N LEU A 341 0.17 -5.03 37.63
CA LEU A 341 1.12 -4.14 38.27
C LEU A 341 0.96 -2.70 37.74
N PRO A 342 1.09 -1.71 38.60
CA PRO A 342 1.07 -0.31 38.19
C PRO A 342 2.37 0.02 37.45
N VAL A 343 2.23 0.68 36.29
CA VAL A 343 3.37 1.08 35.47
C VAL A 343 2.98 2.28 34.61
N GLU A 344 3.92 3.18 34.34
CA GLU A 344 3.73 4.22 33.32
C GLU A 344 4.07 3.63 31.93
N ILE A 345 3.19 3.85 30.98
CA ILE A 345 3.31 3.36 29.61
C ILE A 345 3.60 4.56 28.70
N GLU A 346 4.63 4.43 27.87
CA GLU A 346 4.92 5.37 26.80
C GLU A 346 4.26 4.92 25.50
N TYR A 347 3.56 5.84 24.86
CA TYR A 347 3.00 5.70 23.52
C TYR A 347 3.74 6.60 22.54
N LYS A 348 3.94 6.11 21.33
CA LYS A 348 4.70 6.79 20.31
C LYS A 348 3.84 7.08 19.07
N HIS A 349 3.80 8.33 18.65
CA HIS A 349 3.37 8.73 17.34
C HIS A 349 4.48 8.45 16.33
N ASN A 350 4.31 7.48 15.45
CA ASN A 350 5.22 7.26 14.34
C ASN A 350 4.67 7.94 13.10
N ASN A 351 4.58 9.27 13.18
CA ASN A 351 3.99 10.12 12.19
C ASN A 351 4.92 10.32 11.00
N ARG A 352 4.42 10.07 9.77
CA ARG A 352 5.20 10.17 8.54
C ARG A 352 4.37 10.74 7.41
N TYR A 353 5.00 11.66 6.68
CA TYR A 353 4.51 12.21 5.43
C TYR A 353 5.41 11.72 4.31
N TYR A 354 4.80 11.30 3.22
CA TYR A 354 5.49 10.79 2.05
C TYR A 354 4.99 11.52 0.81
N THR A 355 5.91 11.74 -0.13
CA THR A 355 5.60 12.18 -1.48
C THR A 355 6.24 11.24 -2.48
N ASN A 356 5.60 11.02 -3.62
CA ASN A 356 6.11 10.25 -4.74
C ASN A 356 5.55 10.87 -6.02
N GLU A 357 6.38 11.55 -6.77
CA GLU A 357 5.97 12.25 -7.98
C GLU A 357 6.94 11.99 -9.13
N GLY A 358 6.47 12.14 -10.36
CA GLY A 358 7.31 11.96 -11.52
C GLY A 358 6.57 11.83 -12.83
N TYR A 359 7.32 11.38 -13.82
CA TYR A 359 6.77 11.02 -15.12
C TYR A 359 7.54 9.84 -15.73
N GLN A 360 6.86 9.11 -16.57
CA GLN A 360 7.43 7.99 -17.32
C GLN A 360 6.95 8.01 -18.76
N PHE A 361 7.79 7.44 -19.63
CA PHE A 361 7.53 7.35 -21.04
C PHE A 361 7.91 5.97 -21.55
N THR A 362 7.05 5.36 -22.34
CA THR A 362 7.29 4.05 -22.96
C THR A 362 6.93 4.12 -24.43
N VAL A 363 7.78 3.53 -25.27
CA VAL A 363 7.53 3.32 -26.70
C VAL A 363 7.64 1.84 -27.00
N ASN A 364 6.65 1.29 -27.68
CA ASN A 364 6.67 -0.07 -28.21
C ASN A 364 6.56 -0.03 -29.73
N THR A 365 7.37 -0.84 -30.42
CA THR A 365 7.36 -0.94 -31.88
C THR A 365 7.82 -2.31 -32.33
N SER A 366 7.25 -2.80 -33.42
CA SER A 366 7.66 -4.08 -34.06
C SER A 366 8.38 -3.80 -35.36
N LEU A 367 9.61 -4.32 -35.50
CA LEU A 367 10.46 -4.13 -36.66
C LEU A 367 10.96 -5.50 -37.16
N GLY A 368 10.24 -6.10 -38.09
CA GLY A 368 10.56 -7.44 -38.62
C GLY A 368 10.39 -8.53 -37.58
N ILE A 369 11.50 -9.12 -37.10
CA ILE A 369 11.49 -10.13 -36.04
C ILE A 369 11.62 -9.51 -34.62
N HIS A 370 11.79 -8.22 -34.50
CA HIS A 370 12.07 -7.51 -33.27
C HIS A 370 10.82 -6.85 -32.73
N ASP A 371 10.43 -7.13 -31.48
CA ASP A 371 9.48 -6.39 -30.69
C ASP A 371 10.26 -5.58 -29.64
N LEU A 372 10.35 -4.28 -29.86
CA LEU A 372 11.16 -3.35 -29.07
C LEU A 372 10.31 -2.57 -28.07
N THR A 373 10.76 -2.54 -26.83
CA THR A 373 10.23 -1.66 -25.79
C THR A 373 11.34 -0.74 -25.29
N LEU A 374 11.11 0.57 -25.36
CA LEU A 374 11.98 1.61 -24.83
C LEU A 374 11.24 2.31 -23.70
N GLY A 375 11.90 2.55 -22.58
CA GLY A 375 11.30 3.27 -21.46
C GLY A 375 12.26 4.24 -20.79
N TYR A 376 11.65 5.28 -20.24
CA TYR A 376 12.28 6.30 -19.44
C TYR A 376 11.39 6.63 -18.25
N ARG A 377 11.98 6.80 -17.08
CA ARG A 377 11.29 7.31 -15.87
C ARG A 377 12.17 8.29 -15.15
N ASP A 378 11.57 9.39 -14.73
CA ASP A 378 12.18 10.37 -13.84
C ASP A 378 11.22 10.60 -12.69
N MET A 379 11.70 10.48 -11.44
CA MET A 379 10.86 10.60 -10.27
C MET A 379 11.61 11.11 -9.05
N GLU A 380 10.87 11.73 -8.18
CA GLU A 380 11.33 12.14 -6.86
C GLU A 380 10.46 11.50 -5.79
N ASP A 381 11.06 11.15 -4.66
CA ASP A 381 10.32 10.69 -3.50
C ASP A 381 10.88 11.24 -2.19
N SER A 382 10.05 11.36 -1.19
CA SER A 382 10.46 11.80 0.13
C SER A 382 9.73 11.08 1.27
N GLU A 383 10.41 10.97 2.41
CA GLU A 383 9.84 10.56 3.71
C GLU A 383 10.22 11.59 4.77
N SER A 384 9.24 12.31 5.30
CA SER A 384 9.39 13.12 6.50
C SER A 384 8.82 12.36 7.70
N ARG A 385 9.65 12.08 8.71
CA ARG A 385 9.23 11.42 9.94
C ARG A 385 9.35 12.34 11.13
N VAL A 386 8.23 12.47 11.87
CA VAL A 386 8.13 13.18 13.13
C VAL A 386 7.62 12.21 14.18
N GLN A 387 8.34 12.08 15.29
CA GLN A 387 7.92 11.24 16.40
C GLN A 387 7.61 12.12 17.61
N ALA A 388 6.45 11.89 18.18
CA ALA A 388 6.01 12.46 19.45
C ALA A 388 5.67 11.32 20.41
N HIS A 389 5.63 11.61 21.70
CA HIS A 389 5.33 10.65 22.75
C HIS A 389 4.24 11.19 23.65
N GLU A 390 3.39 10.30 24.13
CA GLU A 390 2.41 10.53 25.18
C GLU A 390 2.49 9.39 26.20
N TYR A 391 1.93 9.59 27.37
CA TYR A 391 2.01 8.65 28.46
C TYR A 391 0.63 8.33 29.00
N ALA A 392 0.48 7.14 29.57
CA ALA A 392 -0.65 6.77 30.42
C ALA A 392 -0.16 5.94 31.60
N ASP A 393 -0.83 6.03 32.74
CA ASP A 393 -0.58 5.16 33.88
C ASP A 393 -1.52 3.96 33.84
N GLN A 394 -0.95 2.76 33.88
CA GLN A 394 -1.66 1.53 34.16
C GLN A 394 -1.79 1.35 35.67
N ALA A 395 -2.98 1.13 36.16
CA ALA A 395 -3.21 0.76 37.56
C ALA A 395 -3.07 -0.75 37.78
N ALA A 396 -3.03 -1.18 39.05
CA ALA A 396 -2.90 -2.59 39.40
C ALA A 396 -4.14 -3.45 39.06
N ASP A 397 -5.25 -2.84 38.66
CA ASP A 397 -6.44 -3.53 38.12
C ASP A 397 -6.49 -3.53 36.59
N GLY A 398 -5.43 -3.07 35.93
CA GLY A 398 -5.29 -3.00 34.50
C GLY A 398 -6.02 -1.82 33.83
N SER A 399 -6.68 -0.95 34.60
CA SER A 399 -7.25 0.28 34.02
C SER A 399 -6.17 1.26 33.61
N LEU A 400 -6.45 2.06 32.57
CA LEU A 400 -5.54 3.09 32.07
C LEU A 400 -6.04 4.48 32.42
N SER A 401 -5.11 5.38 32.77
CA SER A 401 -5.41 6.81 32.85
C SER A 401 -5.63 7.40 31.45
N PRO A 402 -6.28 8.57 31.30
CA PRO A 402 -6.20 9.35 30.08
C PRO A 402 -4.75 9.66 29.69
N LEU A 403 -4.50 9.81 28.37
CA LEU A 403 -3.20 10.22 27.86
C LEU A 403 -2.78 11.60 28.39
N TYR A 404 -1.48 11.76 28.68
CA TYR A 404 -0.89 13.00 29.18
C TYR A 404 0.54 13.19 28.67
N GLY A 405 1.12 14.37 28.94
CA GLY A 405 2.55 14.63 28.77
C GLY A 405 3.04 14.63 27.33
N TYR A 406 2.22 15.15 26.40
CA TYR A 406 2.65 15.21 24.99
C TYR A 406 4.03 15.85 24.82
N ILE A 407 4.98 15.08 24.31
CA ILE A 407 6.34 15.53 23.98
C ILE A 407 6.52 15.46 22.47
N GLY A 408 6.31 16.60 21.80
CA GLY A 408 6.54 16.73 20.36
C GLY A 408 7.98 17.08 20.02
N LEU A 409 8.45 16.63 18.87
CA LEU A 409 9.70 17.03 18.22
C LEU A 409 11.01 16.77 18.98
N ASN A 410 10.99 16.02 20.06
CA ASN A 410 12.13 15.85 20.97
C ASN A 410 12.88 14.54 20.78
N ASN A 411 12.87 13.99 19.57
CA ASN A 411 13.34 12.64 19.33
C ASN A 411 14.40 12.59 18.24
N SER A 412 15.52 11.90 18.51
CA SER A 412 16.60 11.60 17.55
C SER A 412 16.14 10.88 16.29
N ASN A 413 14.91 10.40 16.30
CA ASN A 413 14.29 9.69 15.19
C ASN A 413 13.59 10.61 14.18
N ASN A 414 13.53 11.91 14.43
CA ASN A 414 13.02 12.86 13.46
C ASN A 414 13.98 12.94 12.26
N ARG A 415 13.45 12.78 11.06
CA ARG A 415 14.25 12.71 9.85
C ARG A 415 13.49 13.16 8.62
N LEU A 416 14.26 13.60 7.63
CA LEU A 416 13.83 13.78 6.25
C LEU A 416 14.73 12.96 5.35
N ARG A 417 14.14 12.16 4.50
CA ARG A 417 14.81 11.45 3.41
C ARG A 417 14.22 11.93 2.10
N GLU A 418 15.07 12.15 1.13
CA GLU A 418 14.68 12.61 -0.20
C GLU A 418 15.47 11.79 -1.21
N SER A 419 14.88 11.46 -2.34
CA SER A 419 15.59 10.91 -3.49
C SER A 419 15.13 11.50 -4.78
N SER A 420 16.02 11.57 -5.76
CA SER A 420 15.71 11.79 -7.17
C SER A 420 16.31 10.65 -7.98
N ALA A 421 15.56 10.12 -8.93
CA ALA A 421 15.96 8.94 -9.68
C ALA A 421 15.56 9.06 -11.14
N THR A 422 16.54 8.77 -12.02
CA THR A 422 16.33 8.67 -13.47
C THR A 422 16.64 7.26 -13.91
N SER A 423 15.76 6.64 -14.69
CA SER A 423 15.97 5.30 -15.22
C SER A 423 15.65 5.18 -16.72
N TYR A 424 16.39 4.32 -17.36
CA TYR A 424 16.22 3.96 -18.77
C TYR A 424 16.13 2.46 -18.90
N TYR A 425 15.26 1.95 -19.76
CA TYR A 425 15.26 0.55 -20.11
C TYR A 425 15.04 0.34 -21.60
N LEU A 426 15.61 -0.75 -22.09
CA LEU A 426 15.45 -1.27 -23.44
C LEU A 426 15.20 -2.75 -23.33
N GLN A 427 14.17 -3.23 -24.01
CA GLN A 427 13.91 -4.66 -24.19
C GLN A 427 13.70 -4.94 -25.68
N ASP A 428 14.28 -6.04 -26.15
CA ASP A 428 14.08 -6.56 -27.50
C ASP A 428 13.67 -8.04 -27.40
N THR A 429 12.49 -8.36 -27.90
CA THR A 429 12.03 -9.73 -28.04
C THR A 429 12.08 -10.12 -29.53
N MET A 430 12.97 -11.03 -29.86
CA MET A 430 13.21 -11.51 -31.24
C MET A 430 12.46 -12.81 -31.49
N ASP A 431 11.53 -12.81 -32.45
CA ASP A 431 10.76 -13.98 -32.85
C ASP A 431 11.47 -14.74 -34.00
N PHE A 432 11.94 -15.94 -33.68
CA PHE A 432 12.52 -16.91 -34.65
C PHE A 432 11.52 -18.03 -35.02
N GLY A 433 10.24 -17.84 -34.76
CA GLY A 433 9.12 -18.72 -35.05
C GLY A 433 8.91 -19.85 -34.05
N LYS A 434 9.91 -20.60 -33.66
CA LYS A 434 9.84 -21.64 -32.60
C LYS A 434 10.61 -21.28 -31.34
N LEU A 435 11.29 -20.17 -31.37
CA LEU A 435 12.13 -19.67 -30.29
C LEU A 435 12.02 -18.17 -30.25
N ASP A 436 11.58 -17.66 -29.12
CA ASP A 436 11.65 -16.25 -28.77
C ASP A 436 12.86 -15.99 -27.89
N VAL A 437 13.63 -14.95 -28.20
CA VAL A 437 14.79 -14.53 -27.43
C VAL A 437 14.56 -13.11 -26.97
N THR A 438 14.46 -12.92 -25.66
CA THR A 438 14.33 -11.60 -25.07
C THR A 438 15.63 -11.17 -24.43
N ILE A 439 16.09 -9.98 -24.75
CA ILE A 439 17.22 -9.30 -24.11
C ILE A 439 16.70 -7.99 -23.53
N GLY A 440 16.96 -7.77 -22.26
CA GLY A 440 16.58 -6.54 -21.56
C GLY A 440 17.77 -5.89 -20.88
N TYR A 441 17.78 -4.57 -20.86
CA TYR A 441 18.76 -3.76 -20.16
C TYR A 441 18.03 -2.62 -19.43
N ARG A 442 18.38 -2.41 -18.16
CA ARG A 442 17.93 -1.26 -17.37
C ARG A 442 19.10 -0.59 -16.70
N SER A 443 19.10 0.72 -16.68
CA SER A 443 20.04 1.55 -15.92
C SER A 443 19.25 2.48 -15.01
N GLU A 444 19.66 2.58 -13.78
CA GLU A 444 19.14 3.55 -12.81
C GLU A 444 20.28 4.39 -12.27
N ASP A 445 20.03 5.68 -12.17
CA ASP A 445 20.90 6.67 -11.54
C ASP A 445 20.08 7.41 -10.50
N TYR A 446 20.44 7.32 -9.22
CA TYR A 446 19.68 7.95 -8.16
C TYR A 446 20.56 8.56 -7.07
N ASP A 447 20.12 9.71 -6.61
CA ASP A 447 20.70 10.42 -5.48
C ASP A 447 19.78 10.32 -4.27
N GLN A 448 20.36 10.06 -3.10
CA GLN A 448 19.62 10.05 -1.85
C GLN A 448 20.22 11.01 -0.84
N ARG A 449 19.38 11.79 -0.19
CA ARG A 449 19.74 12.67 0.90
C ARG A 449 19.01 12.28 2.19
N HIS A 450 19.77 12.17 3.28
CA HIS A 450 19.22 11.84 4.58
C HIS A 450 19.62 12.90 5.62
N ARG A 451 18.63 13.54 6.23
CA ARG A 451 18.81 14.50 7.32
C ARG A 451 18.17 13.98 8.60
N ARG A 452 18.86 14.13 9.72
CA ARG A 452 18.34 13.81 11.06
C ARG A 452 18.46 15.03 11.95
N TRP A 453 17.56 15.14 12.89
CA TRP A 453 17.51 16.19 13.91
C TRP A 453 17.88 15.60 15.26
N SER A 454 18.58 16.38 16.11
CA SER A 454 18.98 15.94 17.45
C SER A 454 17.82 15.95 18.42
N ASP A 455 17.99 15.19 19.50
CA ASP A 455 17.01 14.95 20.58
C ASP A 455 16.64 16.17 21.40
N ARG A 456 17.28 17.30 21.21
CA ARG A 456 17.09 18.41 22.15
C ARG A 456 16.19 19.46 21.55
N ALA A 457 15.01 19.58 22.13
CA ALA A 457 14.11 20.68 21.89
C ALA A 457 14.74 21.97 22.34
N GLY A 458 14.83 22.84 21.42
CA GLY A 458 14.99 24.25 21.59
C GLY A 458 14.36 24.89 20.36
N PRO A 459 14.16 26.19 20.35
CA PRO A 459 13.70 26.89 19.16
C PRO A 459 14.63 26.70 17.94
N ASN A 460 15.77 26.06 18.15
CA ASN A 460 16.75 25.72 17.13
C ASN A 460 16.95 24.20 17.06
N LEU A 461 16.12 23.52 16.27
CA LEU A 461 16.38 22.15 15.84
C LEU A 461 17.74 22.12 15.11
N THR A 462 18.74 21.56 15.76
CA THR A 462 20.07 21.44 15.15
C THR A 462 20.12 20.15 14.35
N MET A 463 20.33 20.24 13.05
CA MET A 463 20.57 19.10 12.18
C MET A 463 21.86 18.39 12.60
N VAL A 464 21.78 17.11 13.01
CA VAL A 464 22.92 16.35 13.55
C VAL A 464 23.75 15.73 12.46
N ARG A 465 23.13 15.34 11.33
CA ARG A 465 23.85 14.63 10.27
C ARG A 465 23.16 14.83 8.92
N THR A 466 23.95 15.12 7.91
CA THR A 466 23.56 14.98 6.50
C THR A 466 24.42 13.88 5.90
N GLY A 467 23.79 12.88 5.28
CA GLY A 467 24.45 11.88 4.45
C GLY A 467 23.88 11.99 3.04
N GLU A 468 24.74 11.97 2.05
CA GLU A 468 24.37 11.85 0.64
C GLU A 468 24.94 10.52 0.16
N ALA A 469 24.17 9.77 -0.58
CA ALA A 469 24.62 8.56 -1.26
C ALA A 469 24.28 8.70 -2.74
N ASP A 470 25.28 8.53 -3.58
CA ASP A 470 25.13 8.40 -5.02
C ASP A 470 25.37 6.91 -5.34
N ASN A 471 24.32 6.24 -5.79
CA ASN A 471 24.39 4.84 -6.19
C ASN A 471 23.89 4.70 -7.63
N ARG A 472 24.68 4.02 -8.41
CA ARG A 472 24.36 3.70 -9.80
C ARG A 472 24.30 2.19 -9.96
N ASP A 473 23.11 1.68 -10.24
CA ASP A 473 22.89 0.25 -10.51
C ASP A 473 22.61 0.03 -11.99
N THR A 474 23.32 -0.95 -12.56
CA THR A 474 23.17 -1.38 -13.96
C THR A 474 22.90 -2.88 -13.96
N PHE A 475 21.75 -3.30 -14.53
CA PHE A 475 21.32 -4.68 -14.69
C PHE A 475 21.23 -5.07 -16.15
#